data_e89a01a9931b14ab90d83aefd4ef7d26
#
_entry.id   e89a01a9931b14ab90d83aefd4ef7d26
#
_cell.length_a   1.000
_cell.length_b   1.000
_cell.length_c   1.000
_cell.angle_alpha   90.00
_cell.angle_beta   90.00
_cell.angle_gamma   90.00
#
_symmetry.space_group_name_H-M   'P 1'
#
loop_
_entity.id
_entity.type
_entity.pdbx_description
1 polymer ?
#
loop_
_entity_poly.entity_id
_entity_poly.type
_entity_poly.pdbx_seq_one_letter_code
_entity_poly.pdbx_strand_id
1 'polypeptide(L)'
;MKNLLTLILSLGFVSFGQAADYRPGPLAKCQPDVPKGRVIQAKWTNCKHFPGTERDYWIYIPAQHDGTQPANLMVFQDGGGFVSENGHTRVPIVFDNLIHRGELPLTVGLFVNPGVIPPAEPGNQVRKNRAFEYDTVNGQYANFIIEELLPHVVAEHDLKLTSEPSGRAICGNSSGGIAAFTAAWFRPDFFGGVISHIGSFTNIRGGFVYPALIRKTEKKDIRILLQEGRRDLDNLHGHWPLSNKQVAKALEFKGYDHKVVWGDGGHSGRHGGAIFPDSAKWIYADPSPTKKFDPLAPDIPDYPFTADSKRQDAAPRGKVSKHIHESKIFEGTKREYHVYVPAQYKADTPACVMIFQDGHAYLKEDGDVRATIVFDNLIHKGEMPVTIGIFVNPGHRGDEFPENRWRANNRSYEYDSLGDQYARFLLEELLPAVGKKYNLSTKAEDRAICGASSGGICAFTAAWERPDAFSKVYSMIGSFTNIRGGNIYPSWIRKTAPKPIRVFLEGGENDLNNSHGDWPLGNLQMAAALKHMNWDYRFVFGKGKHNLRHGGTLLPEALRWLWADHQS
;
A
#
# COMPACT_ATOMS: atom_id res chain seq x y z
N MET A 1 33.77 -12.57 52.58
CA MET A 1 32.29 -12.49 52.54
C MET A 1 31.96 -11.82 51.19
N LYS A 2 31.55 -12.64 50.25
CA LYS A 2 31.21 -12.21 48.87
C LYS A 2 29.69 -12.02 48.80
N ASN A 3 29.23 -10.80 48.56
CA ASN A 3 27.83 -10.50 48.28
C ASN A 3 27.57 -10.71 46.79
N LEU A 4 26.80 -11.72 46.47
CA LEU A 4 26.27 -12.03 45.14
C LEU A 4 24.95 -11.24 44.99
N LEU A 5 24.95 -10.21 44.16
CA LEU A 5 23.73 -9.49 43.78
C LEU A 5 23.07 -10.29 42.65
N THR A 6 21.95 -10.91 42.95
CA THR A 6 21.10 -11.63 41.97
C THR A 6 20.21 -10.60 41.28
N LEU A 7 20.48 -10.34 40.00
CA LEU A 7 19.63 -9.51 39.13
C LEU A 7 18.43 -10.36 38.68
N ILE A 8 17.25 -10.10 39.22
CA ILE A 8 16.00 -10.72 38.77
C ILE A 8 15.54 -9.97 37.53
N LEU A 9 15.73 -10.58 36.33
CA LEU A 9 15.07 -10.14 35.10
C LEU A 9 13.59 -10.51 35.20
N SER A 10 12.74 -9.51 35.40
CA SER A 10 11.29 -9.66 35.22
C SER A 10 11.00 -9.77 33.72
N LEU A 11 10.81 -10.99 33.23
CA LEU A 11 10.19 -11.24 31.94
C LEU A 11 8.72 -10.78 32.03
N GLY A 12 8.43 -9.60 31.51
CA GLY A 12 7.07 -9.17 31.25
C GLY A 12 6.42 -10.12 30.27
N PHE A 13 5.52 -10.98 30.75
CA PHE A 13 4.61 -11.73 29.89
C PHE A 13 3.76 -10.71 29.10
N VAL A 14 4.09 -10.52 27.82
CA VAL A 14 3.17 -9.89 26.88
C VAL A 14 1.99 -10.86 26.75
N SER A 15 0.91 -10.55 27.44
CA SER A 15 -0.37 -11.23 27.26
C SER A 15 -0.77 -11.08 25.79
N PHE A 16 -0.64 -12.15 25.02
CA PHE A 16 -1.30 -12.26 23.73
C PHE A 16 -2.80 -12.26 24.02
N GLY A 17 -3.45 -11.10 23.85
CA GLY A 17 -4.88 -10.97 23.95
C GLY A 17 -5.55 -12.05 23.11
N GLN A 18 -6.49 -12.81 23.69
CA GLN A 18 -7.30 -13.78 22.95
C GLN A 18 -7.89 -13.09 21.73
N ALA A 19 -7.82 -13.77 20.56
CA ALA A 19 -8.47 -13.29 19.35
C ALA A 19 -9.96 -13.03 19.65
N ALA A 20 -10.45 -11.84 19.27
CA ALA A 20 -11.83 -11.49 19.47
C ALA A 20 -12.74 -12.57 18.84
N ASP A 21 -13.64 -13.14 19.65
CA ASP A 21 -14.57 -14.18 19.20
C ASP A 21 -15.79 -13.53 18.56
N TYR A 22 -15.68 -13.28 17.25
CA TYR A 22 -16.77 -12.72 16.47
C TYR A 22 -17.84 -13.77 16.19
N ARG A 23 -18.97 -13.69 16.92
CA ARG A 23 -20.15 -14.57 16.75
C ARG A 23 -21.35 -13.79 16.24
N PRO A 24 -22.26 -14.45 15.49
CA PRO A 24 -23.54 -13.86 15.13
C PRO A 24 -24.32 -13.40 16.37
N GLY A 25 -24.72 -12.13 16.37
CA GLY A 25 -25.47 -11.52 17.46
C GLY A 25 -26.95 -11.91 17.48
N PRO A 26 -27.77 -11.32 18.37
CA PRO A 26 -29.20 -11.63 18.49
C PRO A 26 -30.00 -11.40 17.20
N LEU A 27 -29.64 -10.38 16.40
CA LEU A 27 -30.30 -10.08 15.12
C LEU A 27 -30.03 -11.13 14.02
N ALA A 28 -29.05 -12.00 14.21
CA ALA A 28 -28.77 -13.13 13.31
C ALA A 28 -29.36 -14.45 13.84
N LYS A 29 -30.35 -14.38 14.72
CA LYS A 29 -31.14 -15.53 15.23
C LYS A 29 -32.60 -15.33 14.86
N CYS A 30 -33.27 -16.41 14.42
CA CYS A 30 -34.71 -16.38 14.17
C CYS A 30 -35.47 -15.98 15.45
N GLN A 31 -36.45 -15.09 15.31
CA GLN A 31 -37.35 -14.67 16.37
C GLN A 31 -38.76 -15.24 16.09
N PRO A 32 -39.49 -15.68 17.11
CA PRO A 32 -40.78 -16.35 16.92
C PRO A 32 -41.84 -15.49 16.20
N ASP A 33 -41.88 -14.18 16.50
CA ASP A 33 -42.92 -13.26 16.04
C ASP A 33 -42.51 -12.47 14.79
N VAL A 34 -41.36 -12.79 14.19
CA VAL A 34 -40.85 -12.10 12.97
C VAL A 34 -41.26 -12.88 11.72
N PRO A 35 -42.02 -12.28 10.80
CA PRO A 35 -42.38 -12.91 9.53
C PRO A 35 -41.11 -13.25 8.72
N LYS A 36 -41.05 -14.49 8.22
CA LYS A 36 -39.92 -14.97 7.43
C LYS A 36 -40.12 -14.68 5.95
N GLY A 37 -39.13 -14.07 5.32
CA GLY A 37 -39.06 -13.96 3.87
C GLY A 37 -38.80 -15.29 3.19
N ARG A 38 -38.97 -15.32 1.87
CA ARG A 38 -38.75 -16.50 1.03
C ARG A 38 -37.34 -16.48 0.46
N VAL A 39 -36.62 -17.60 0.53
CA VAL A 39 -35.35 -17.81 -0.14
C VAL A 39 -35.57 -18.80 -1.28
N ILE A 40 -35.27 -18.41 -2.51
CA ILE A 40 -35.43 -19.23 -3.71
C ILE A 40 -34.03 -19.42 -4.32
N GLN A 41 -33.67 -20.69 -4.57
CA GLN A 41 -32.39 -21.03 -5.23
C GLN A 41 -32.64 -21.33 -6.70
N ALA A 42 -31.73 -20.84 -7.55
CA ALA A 42 -31.74 -21.14 -8.98
C ALA A 42 -30.32 -21.19 -9.55
N LYS A 43 -30.21 -21.57 -10.81
CA LYS A 43 -28.93 -21.65 -11.52
C LYS A 43 -28.98 -20.79 -12.79
N TRP A 44 -27.89 -20.01 -13.00
CA TRP A 44 -27.68 -19.23 -14.22
C TRP A 44 -26.67 -19.92 -15.13
N THR A 45 -27.05 -20.23 -16.39
CA THR A 45 -26.22 -21.02 -17.33
C THR A 45 -25.92 -20.30 -18.65
N ASN A 46 -26.64 -19.24 -18.97
CA ASN A 46 -26.52 -18.52 -20.26
C ASN A 46 -25.83 -17.17 -20.11
N CYS A 47 -24.66 -17.16 -19.44
CA CYS A 47 -23.92 -15.92 -19.19
C CYS A 47 -23.22 -15.40 -20.45
N LYS A 48 -23.62 -14.23 -20.94
CA LYS A 48 -22.99 -13.56 -22.10
C LYS A 48 -21.71 -12.84 -21.72
N HIS A 49 -21.69 -12.20 -20.54
CA HIS A 49 -20.48 -11.50 -20.04
C HIS A 49 -19.37 -12.47 -19.65
N PHE A 50 -19.70 -13.70 -19.22
CA PHE A 50 -18.73 -14.77 -18.90
C PHE A 50 -19.14 -16.07 -19.62
N PRO A 51 -18.93 -16.16 -20.95
CA PRO A 51 -19.40 -17.29 -21.75
C PRO A 51 -18.89 -18.63 -21.23
N GLY A 52 -19.75 -19.63 -21.25
CA GLY A 52 -19.46 -21.01 -20.80
C GLY A 52 -19.42 -21.17 -19.28
N THR A 53 -19.74 -20.13 -18.51
CA THR A 53 -19.86 -20.25 -17.05
C THR A 53 -21.29 -20.55 -16.63
N GLU A 54 -21.43 -21.35 -15.59
CA GLU A 54 -22.67 -21.51 -14.83
C GLU A 54 -22.43 -21.18 -13.36
N ARG A 55 -23.49 -20.76 -12.65
CA ARG A 55 -23.44 -20.40 -11.24
C ARG A 55 -24.76 -20.59 -10.54
N ASP A 56 -24.72 -20.93 -9.26
CA ASP A 56 -25.88 -20.88 -8.39
C ASP A 56 -26.09 -19.45 -7.92
N TYR A 57 -27.35 -19.05 -7.80
CA TYR A 57 -27.77 -17.82 -7.16
C TYR A 57 -29.02 -18.07 -6.31
N TRP A 58 -29.25 -17.18 -5.36
CA TRP A 58 -30.45 -17.18 -4.52
C TRP A 58 -31.06 -15.79 -4.53
N ILE A 59 -32.37 -15.75 -4.39
CA ILE A 59 -33.07 -14.51 -4.11
C ILE A 59 -33.81 -14.64 -2.80
N TYR A 60 -33.65 -13.62 -1.94
CA TYR A 60 -34.43 -13.44 -0.73
C TYR A 60 -35.46 -12.35 -1.00
N ILE A 61 -36.74 -12.66 -0.78
CA ILE A 61 -37.88 -11.74 -0.90
C ILE A 61 -38.49 -11.62 0.50
N PRO A 62 -38.47 -10.43 1.14
CA PRO A 62 -39.03 -10.25 2.45
C PRO A 62 -40.53 -10.48 2.48
N ALA A 63 -41.08 -10.99 3.60
CA ALA A 63 -42.48 -11.29 3.76
C ALA A 63 -43.40 -10.08 3.54
N GLN A 64 -42.88 -8.86 3.77
CA GLN A 64 -43.60 -7.60 3.59
C GLN A 64 -43.63 -7.08 2.14
N HIS A 65 -42.96 -7.79 1.19
CA HIS A 65 -42.96 -7.38 -0.20
C HIS A 65 -44.28 -7.86 -0.88
N ASP A 66 -45.15 -6.91 -1.15
CA ASP A 66 -46.46 -7.13 -1.81
C ASP A 66 -46.54 -6.56 -3.24
N GLY A 67 -45.40 -6.06 -3.78
CA GLY A 67 -45.33 -5.45 -5.10
C GLY A 67 -45.90 -4.02 -5.19
N THR A 68 -46.48 -3.47 -4.12
CA THR A 68 -47.10 -2.14 -4.15
C THR A 68 -46.01 -1.04 -4.08
N GLN A 69 -45.01 -1.22 -3.22
CA GLN A 69 -43.91 -0.28 -3.03
C GLN A 69 -42.58 -0.85 -3.59
N PRO A 70 -41.73 -0.01 -4.19
CA PRO A 70 -40.43 -0.48 -4.64
C PRO A 70 -39.52 -0.81 -3.46
N ALA A 71 -38.90 -2.00 -3.50
CA ALA A 71 -37.93 -2.43 -2.51
C ALA A 71 -36.50 -1.98 -2.86
N ASN A 72 -35.67 -1.79 -1.85
CA ASN A 72 -34.23 -1.67 -2.03
C ASN A 72 -33.64 -3.01 -2.49
N LEU A 73 -32.40 -2.97 -2.99
CA LEU A 73 -31.65 -4.15 -3.45
C LEU A 73 -30.30 -4.21 -2.74
N MET A 74 -29.94 -5.41 -2.23
CA MET A 74 -28.56 -5.69 -1.85
C MET A 74 -28.06 -6.95 -2.55
N VAL A 75 -26.95 -6.84 -3.30
CA VAL A 75 -26.33 -7.93 -4.02
C VAL A 75 -25.13 -8.46 -3.25
N PHE A 76 -25.01 -9.79 -3.10
CA PHE A 76 -23.97 -10.44 -2.32
C PHE A 76 -23.10 -11.34 -3.21
N GLN A 77 -21.78 -11.13 -3.19
CA GLN A 77 -20.80 -11.99 -3.84
C GLN A 77 -20.44 -13.17 -2.92
N ASP A 78 -20.13 -14.33 -3.51
CA ASP A 78 -20.04 -15.62 -2.80
C ASP A 78 -21.35 -15.92 -2.04
N GLY A 79 -22.47 -15.73 -2.71
CA GLY A 79 -23.82 -15.64 -2.15
C GLY A 79 -24.22 -16.78 -1.24
N GLY A 80 -23.79 -18.02 -1.53
CA GLY A 80 -24.05 -19.17 -0.68
C GLY A 80 -23.58 -19.03 0.77
N GLY A 81 -22.48 -18.28 0.99
CA GLY A 81 -21.96 -17.99 2.34
C GLY A 81 -22.80 -16.98 3.12
N PHE A 82 -23.48 -16.07 2.42
CA PHE A 82 -24.32 -15.03 3.03
C PHE A 82 -25.76 -15.48 3.26
N VAL A 83 -26.30 -16.31 2.36
CA VAL A 83 -27.69 -16.79 2.46
C VAL A 83 -27.85 -17.90 3.51
N SER A 84 -26.79 -18.62 3.85
CA SER A 84 -26.82 -19.77 4.76
C SER A 84 -27.26 -19.38 6.17
N GLU A 85 -28.29 -20.04 6.70
CA GLU A 85 -28.78 -19.88 8.09
C GLU A 85 -27.74 -20.29 9.14
N ASN A 86 -26.79 -21.16 8.79
CA ASN A 86 -25.69 -21.61 9.64
C ASN A 86 -24.39 -20.85 9.38
N GLY A 87 -24.39 -19.89 8.44
CA GLY A 87 -23.25 -19.07 8.09
C GLY A 87 -22.88 -18.04 9.16
N HIS A 88 -21.85 -17.28 8.89
CA HIS A 88 -21.41 -16.21 9.81
C HIS A 88 -22.30 -14.97 9.73
N THR A 89 -22.93 -14.69 8.59
CA THR A 89 -23.70 -13.46 8.33
C THR A 89 -25.21 -13.67 8.47
N ARG A 90 -25.75 -14.76 7.89
CA ARG A 90 -27.18 -15.16 7.99
C ARG A 90 -28.12 -14.06 7.49
N VAL A 91 -27.84 -13.50 6.32
CA VAL A 91 -28.51 -12.31 5.80
C VAL A 91 -30.04 -12.39 5.80
N PRO A 92 -30.70 -13.50 5.36
CA PRO A 92 -32.15 -13.59 5.39
C PRO A 92 -32.73 -13.35 6.79
N ILE A 93 -32.14 -13.98 7.82
CA ILE A 93 -32.58 -13.82 9.22
C ILE A 93 -32.36 -12.38 9.71
N VAL A 94 -31.20 -11.78 9.37
CA VAL A 94 -30.90 -10.39 9.73
C VAL A 94 -31.89 -9.43 9.06
N PHE A 95 -32.20 -9.66 7.79
CA PHE A 95 -33.15 -8.83 7.05
C PHE A 95 -34.57 -8.96 7.61
N ASP A 96 -35.06 -10.18 7.88
CA ASP A 96 -36.35 -10.40 8.54
C ASP A 96 -36.46 -9.57 9.83
N ASN A 97 -35.46 -9.68 10.71
CA ASN A 97 -35.46 -8.99 11.99
C ASN A 97 -35.40 -7.46 11.85
N LEU A 98 -34.54 -6.95 10.96
CA LEU A 98 -34.33 -5.50 10.79
C LEU A 98 -35.53 -4.84 10.09
N ILE A 99 -36.10 -5.48 9.06
CA ILE A 99 -37.27 -4.97 8.33
C ILE A 99 -38.50 -4.97 9.26
N HIS A 100 -38.71 -6.05 10.02
CA HIS A 100 -39.80 -6.13 11.01
C HIS A 100 -39.73 -5.01 12.07
N ARG A 101 -38.52 -4.63 12.48
CA ARG A 101 -38.28 -3.54 13.45
C ARG A 101 -38.35 -2.14 12.83
N GLY A 102 -38.46 -2.02 11.50
CA GLY A 102 -38.35 -0.73 10.80
C GLY A 102 -36.94 -0.13 10.83
N GLU A 103 -35.91 -0.92 11.17
CA GLU A 103 -34.50 -0.50 11.21
C GLU A 103 -33.79 -0.65 9.85
N LEU A 104 -34.41 -1.39 8.90
CA LEU A 104 -33.98 -1.53 7.52
C LEU A 104 -35.19 -1.28 6.61
N PRO A 105 -35.08 -0.48 5.55
CA PRO A 105 -36.13 -0.37 4.56
C PRO A 105 -36.39 -1.73 3.90
N LEU A 106 -37.57 -1.88 3.26
CA LEU A 106 -37.90 -3.08 2.51
C LEU A 106 -36.77 -3.39 1.51
N THR A 107 -36.09 -4.51 1.66
CA THR A 107 -34.86 -4.84 0.93
C THR A 107 -34.90 -6.27 0.40
N VAL A 108 -34.77 -6.43 -0.89
CA VAL A 108 -34.57 -7.72 -1.58
C VAL A 108 -33.08 -8.06 -1.58
N GLY A 109 -32.73 -9.32 -1.29
CA GLY A 109 -31.35 -9.83 -1.34
C GLY A 109 -31.11 -10.69 -2.57
N LEU A 110 -30.10 -10.37 -3.38
CA LEU A 110 -29.64 -11.21 -4.50
C LEU A 110 -28.27 -11.79 -4.17
N PHE A 111 -28.15 -13.08 -4.01
CA PHE A 111 -26.95 -13.80 -3.61
C PHE A 111 -26.36 -14.55 -4.80
N VAL A 112 -25.17 -14.18 -5.23
CA VAL A 112 -24.58 -14.66 -6.48
C VAL A 112 -23.25 -15.36 -6.20
N ASN A 113 -23.15 -16.63 -6.57
CA ASN A 113 -21.86 -17.32 -6.56
C ASN A 113 -21.04 -16.96 -7.80
N PRO A 114 -19.71 -17.04 -7.73
CA PRO A 114 -18.87 -16.88 -8.91
C PRO A 114 -19.14 -18.00 -9.91
N GLY A 115 -18.90 -17.71 -11.18
CA GLY A 115 -19.02 -18.68 -12.25
C GLY A 115 -18.03 -19.83 -12.12
N VAL A 116 -18.49 -21.00 -12.54
CA VAL A 116 -17.65 -22.17 -12.79
C VAL A 116 -17.81 -22.57 -14.26
N ILE A 117 -16.74 -23.05 -14.87
CA ILE A 117 -16.79 -23.62 -16.21
C ILE A 117 -16.86 -25.15 -16.03
N PRO A 118 -17.97 -25.77 -16.42
CA PRO A 118 -18.10 -27.22 -16.36
C PRO A 118 -17.00 -27.92 -17.16
N PRO A 119 -16.54 -29.10 -16.75
CA PRO A 119 -15.56 -29.84 -17.52
C PRO A 119 -16.16 -30.32 -18.84
N ALA A 120 -15.36 -30.34 -19.92
CA ALA A 120 -15.75 -30.82 -21.23
C ALA A 120 -16.10 -32.32 -21.22
N GLU A 121 -15.49 -33.08 -20.30
CA GLU A 121 -15.71 -34.53 -20.13
C GLU A 121 -15.99 -34.87 -18.66
N PRO A 122 -16.86 -35.86 -18.37
CA PRO A 122 -17.12 -36.32 -17.02
C PRO A 122 -15.84 -36.82 -16.34
N GLY A 123 -15.59 -36.34 -15.11
CA GLY A 123 -14.40 -36.70 -14.32
C GLY A 123 -13.26 -35.70 -14.37
N ASN A 124 -13.26 -34.74 -15.28
CA ASN A 124 -12.32 -33.62 -15.29
C ASN A 124 -12.67 -32.58 -14.21
N GLN A 125 -11.67 -31.80 -13.79
CA GLN A 125 -11.88 -30.77 -12.77
C GLN A 125 -12.69 -29.60 -13.29
N VAL A 126 -13.64 -29.13 -12.48
CA VAL A 126 -14.38 -27.87 -12.71
C VAL A 126 -13.39 -26.69 -12.61
N ARG A 127 -13.38 -25.83 -13.61
CA ARG A 127 -12.54 -24.63 -13.61
C ARG A 127 -13.27 -23.46 -12.94
N LYS A 128 -12.72 -23.01 -11.82
CA LYS A 128 -13.26 -21.86 -11.07
C LYS A 128 -12.95 -20.55 -11.79
N ASN A 129 -13.94 -19.69 -11.96
CA ASN A 129 -13.78 -18.38 -12.61
C ASN A 129 -13.73 -17.21 -11.61
N ARG A 130 -13.78 -17.49 -10.30
CA ARG A 130 -13.93 -16.50 -9.23
C ARG A 130 -12.91 -15.37 -9.28
N ALA A 131 -11.61 -15.70 -9.36
CA ALA A 131 -10.57 -14.66 -9.38
C ALA A 131 -10.63 -13.79 -10.65
N PHE A 132 -11.02 -14.36 -11.78
CA PHE A 132 -11.22 -13.62 -13.03
C PHE A 132 -12.41 -12.65 -12.93
N GLU A 133 -13.53 -13.08 -12.38
CA GLU A 133 -14.73 -12.25 -12.25
C GLU A 133 -14.60 -11.18 -11.17
N TYR A 134 -14.00 -11.52 -10.04
CA TYR A 134 -14.03 -10.68 -8.84
C TYR A 134 -12.81 -9.77 -8.68
N ASP A 135 -11.62 -10.25 -9.02
CA ASP A 135 -10.38 -9.49 -8.77
C ASP A 135 -9.94 -8.64 -9.98
N THR A 136 -10.56 -8.81 -11.16
CA THR A 136 -10.25 -7.99 -12.33
C THR A 136 -10.85 -6.59 -12.19
N VAL A 137 -10.01 -5.58 -12.39
CA VAL A 137 -10.39 -4.16 -12.22
C VAL A 137 -11.07 -3.64 -13.49
N ASN A 138 -12.33 -4.02 -13.70
CA ASN A 138 -13.18 -3.51 -14.79
C ASN A 138 -14.68 -3.61 -14.45
N GLY A 139 -15.56 -3.09 -15.32
CA GLY A 139 -17.01 -3.09 -15.13
C GLY A 139 -17.73 -4.38 -15.54
N GLN A 140 -17.03 -5.41 -16.04
CA GLN A 140 -17.66 -6.59 -16.65
C GLN A 140 -18.57 -7.35 -15.68
N TYR A 141 -18.13 -7.52 -14.43
CA TYR A 141 -18.94 -8.19 -13.40
C TYR A 141 -20.20 -7.40 -13.04
N ALA A 142 -20.08 -6.08 -12.93
CA ALA A 142 -21.24 -5.22 -12.69
C ALA A 142 -22.25 -5.31 -13.84
N ASN A 143 -21.77 -5.27 -15.08
CA ASN A 143 -22.64 -5.39 -16.26
C ASN A 143 -23.33 -6.76 -16.32
N PHE A 144 -22.66 -7.85 -15.97
CA PHE A 144 -23.29 -9.17 -15.83
C PHE A 144 -24.49 -9.12 -14.86
N ILE A 145 -24.31 -8.53 -13.69
CA ILE A 145 -25.39 -8.41 -12.70
C ILE A 145 -26.54 -7.55 -13.26
N ILE A 146 -26.22 -6.39 -13.83
CA ILE A 146 -27.20 -5.35 -14.20
C ILE A 146 -27.93 -5.70 -15.49
N GLU A 147 -27.25 -6.27 -16.46
CA GLU A 147 -27.75 -6.43 -17.83
C GLU A 147 -28.29 -7.85 -18.11
N GLU A 148 -27.85 -8.84 -17.31
CA GLU A 148 -28.28 -10.23 -17.52
C GLU A 148 -29.07 -10.80 -16.34
N LEU A 149 -28.42 -10.95 -15.18
CA LEU A 149 -29.01 -11.72 -14.07
C LEU A 149 -30.19 -11.00 -13.43
N LEU A 150 -30.02 -9.72 -13.08
CA LEU A 150 -31.07 -8.98 -12.36
C LEU A 150 -32.35 -8.78 -13.17
N PRO A 151 -32.33 -8.44 -14.48
CA PRO A 151 -33.54 -8.36 -15.29
C PRO A 151 -34.30 -9.67 -15.34
N HIS A 152 -33.59 -10.79 -15.43
CA HIS A 152 -34.20 -12.12 -15.39
C HIS A 152 -34.90 -12.37 -14.05
N VAL A 153 -34.20 -12.13 -12.93
CA VAL A 153 -34.74 -12.31 -11.57
C VAL A 153 -35.95 -11.42 -11.32
N VAL A 154 -35.91 -10.17 -11.76
CA VAL A 154 -37.01 -9.20 -11.62
C VAL A 154 -38.26 -9.70 -12.37
N ALA A 155 -38.07 -10.17 -13.61
CA ALA A 155 -39.20 -10.68 -14.43
C ALA A 155 -39.76 -11.99 -13.88
N GLU A 156 -38.90 -12.92 -13.44
CA GLU A 156 -39.33 -14.24 -12.96
C GLU A 156 -40.14 -14.16 -11.66
N HIS A 157 -39.83 -13.17 -10.80
CA HIS A 157 -40.48 -13.06 -9.49
C HIS A 157 -41.40 -11.84 -9.34
N ASP A 158 -41.68 -11.12 -10.43
CA ASP A 158 -42.50 -9.91 -10.45
C ASP A 158 -42.09 -8.87 -9.39
N LEU A 159 -40.76 -8.57 -9.34
CA LEU A 159 -40.21 -7.70 -8.30
C LEU A 159 -40.30 -6.24 -8.72
N LYS A 160 -40.75 -5.40 -7.78
CA LYS A 160 -40.67 -3.97 -7.92
C LYS A 160 -39.49 -3.46 -7.11
N LEU A 161 -38.41 -3.08 -7.79
CA LEU A 161 -37.18 -2.56 -7.16
C LEU A 161 -37.03 -1.04 -7.40
N THR A 162 -36.41 -0.36 -6.46
CA THR A 162 -36.09 1.07 -6.63
C THR A 162 -35.17 1.30 -7.83
N SER A 163 -35.35 2.42 -8.51
CA SER A 163 -34.44 2.91 -9.56
C SER A 163 -33.25 3.69 -8.99
N GLU A 164 -33.38 4.17 -7.74
CA GLU A 164 -32.39 5.04 -7.12
C GLU A 164 -31.12 4.29 -6.73
N PRO A 165 -29.92 4.74 -7.14
CA PRO A 165 -28.66 4.11 -6.75
C PRO A 165 -28.47 4.03 -5.23
N SER A 166 -28.93 5.04 -4.47
CA SER A 166 -28.86 5.06 -2.99
C SER A 166 -29.64 3.92 -2.33
N GLY A 167 -30.66 3.36 -3.00
CA GLY A 167 -31.39 2.18 -2.55
C GLY A 167 -30.78 0.86 -3.03
N ARG A 168 -29.62 0.87 -3.71
CA ARG A 168 -28.96 -0.31 -4.25
C ARG A 168 -27.55 -0.44 -3.70
N ALA A 169 -27.30 -1.50 -2.95
CA ALA A 169 -26.02 -1.81 -2.34
C ALA A 169 -25.43 -3.13 -2.84
N ILE A 170 -24.14 -3.28 -2.68
CA ILE A 170 -23.41 -4.48 -3.05
C ILE A 170 -22.40 -4.85 -1.97
N CYS A 171 -22.32 -6.14 -1.60
CA CYS A 171 -21.59 -6.62 -0.43
C CYS A 171 -20.77 -7.86 -0.77
N GLY A 172 -19.57 -8.01 -0.18
CA GLY A 172 -18.78 -9.21 -0.32
C GLY A 172 -17.58 -9.28 0.63
N ASN A 173 -16.95 -10.47 0.68
CA ASN A 173 -15.77 -10.75 1.48
C ASN A 173 -14.57 -11.03 0.57
N SER A 174 -13.38 -10.55 0.94
CA SER A 174 -12.12 -10.87 0.25
C SER A 174 -12.17 -10.45 -1.24
N SER A 175 -11.98 -11.37 -2.19
CA SER A 175 -12.23 -11.09 -3.61
C SER A 175 -13.65 -10.61 -3.87
N GLY A 176 -14.66 -11.12 -3.13
CA GLY A 176 -16.03 -10.59 -3.19
C GLY A 176 -16.13 -9.14 -2.69
N GLY A 177 -15.30 -8.75 -1.71
CA GLY A 177 -15.23 -7.39 -1.18
C GLY A 177 -14.67 -6.39 -2.19
N ILE A 178 -13.61 -6.74 -2.91
CA ILE A 178 -13.11 -5.90 -4.00
C ILE A 178 -14.06 -5.93 -5.21
N ALA A 179 -14.73 -7.06 -5.51
CA ALA A 179 -15.74 -7.13 -6.56
C ALA A 179 -16.90 -6.18 -6.29
N ALA A 180 -17.38 -6.12 -5.04
CA ALA A 180 -18.40 -5.18 -4.60
C ALA A 180 -17.96 -3.72 -4.81
N PHE A 181 -16.75 -3.38 -4.39
CA PHE A 181 -16.18 -2.05 -4.61
C PHE A 181 -16.04 -1.74 -6.11
N THR A 182 -15.50 -2.68 -6.88
CA THR A 182 -15.29 -2.54 -8.33
C THR A 182 -16.61 -2.34 -9.07
N ALA A 183 -17.66 -3.07 -8.71
CA ALA A 183 -18.97 -2.93 -9.34
C ALA A 183 -19.55 -1.51 -9.15
N ALA A 184 -19.54 -0.99 -7.93
CA ALA A 184 -20.01 0.36 -7.67
C ALA A 184 -19.06 1.44 -8.25
N TRP A 185 -17.76 1.18 -8.29
CA TRP A 185 -16.78 2.09 -8.89
C TRP A 185 -17.03 2.32 -10.39
N PHE A 186 -17.34 1.26 -11.14
CA PHE A 186 -17.61 1.35 -12.58
C PHE A 186 -19.06 1.66 -12.92
N ARG A 187 -20.01 1.34 -12.03
CA ARG A 187 -21.45 1.59 -12.21
C ARG A 187 -22.07 2.34 -11.01
N PRO A 188 -21.54 3.56 -10.70
CA PRO A 188 -22.09 4.40 -9.65
C PRO A 188 -23.51 4.92 -9.98
N ASP A 189 -23.88 4.88 -11.26
CA ASP A 189 -25.24 5.13 -11.76
C ASP A 189 -26.24 4.06 -11.32
N PHE A 190 -25.74 2.90 -10.90
CA PHE A 190 -26.58 1.78 -10.48
C PHE A 190 -26.42 1.42 -9.00
N PHE A 191 -25.18 1.33 -8.48
CA PHE A 191 -24.88 1.02 -7.08
C PHE A 191 -24.40 2.23 -6.33
N GLY A 192 -25.20 2.74 -5.37
CA GLY A 192 -24.83 3.83 -4.48
C GLY A 192 -24.21 3.37 -3.16
N GLY A 193 -24.27 2.07 -2.82
CA GLY A 193 -23.75 1.53 -1.56
C GLY A 193 -22.78 0.36 -1.72
N VAL A 194 -21.68 0.35 -0.95
CA VAL A 194 -20.67 -0.72 -0.93
C VAL A 194 -20.40 -1.18 0.50
N ILE A 195 -20.45 -2.48 0.73
CA ILE A 195 -19.95 -3.13 1.95
C ILE A 195 -18.83 -4.10 1.54
N SER A 196 -17.59 -3.76 1.87
CA SER A 196 -16.40 -4.57 1.57
C SER A 196 -15.79 -5.07 2.87
N HIS A 197 -15.94 -6.36 3.14
CA HIS A 197 -15.31 -7.02 4.26
C HIS A 197 -13.99 -7.67 3.82
N ILE A 198 -12.90 -7.41 4.56
CA ILE A 198 -11.56 -7.97 4.28
C ILE A 198 -11.20 -7.90 2.80
N GLY A 199 -11.49 -6.76 2.14
CA GLY A 199 -11.40 -6.61 0.69
C GLY A 199 -10.01 -6.86 0.13
N SER A 200 -9.91 -7.58 -0.98
CA SER A 200 -8.64 -7.95 -1.63
C SER A 200 -8.05 -6.79 -2.45
N PHE A 201 -7.86 -5.62 -1.86
CA PHE A 201 -7.22 -4.46 -2.52
C PHE A 201 -5.70 -4.67 -2.73
N THR A 202 -5.32 -5.89 -3.02
CA THR A 202 -3.96 -6.37 -3.24
C THR A 202 -3.73 -6.72 -4.71
N ASN A 203 -2.54 -7.19 -5.08
CA ASN A 203 -2.23 -7.51 -6.46
C ASN A 203 -2.52 -8.99 -6.81
N ILE A 204 -3.78 -9.42 -6.62
CA ILE A 204 -4.27 -10.67 -7.22
C ILE A 204 -4.39 -10.44 -8.74
N ARG A 205 -5.19 -9.45 -9.17
CA ARG A 205 -5.39 -9.05 -10.56
C ARG A 205 -5.48 -7.52 -10.72
N GLY A 206 -4.62 -6.77 -9.99
CA GLY A 206 -4.52 -5.33 -10.13
C GLY A 206 -5.24 -4.49 -9.06
N GLY A 207 -5.88 -5.09 -8.06
CA GLY A 207 -6.65 -4.36 -7.02
C GLY A 207 -5.87 -3.30 -6.24
N PHE A 208 -4.54 -3.39 -6.19
CA PHE A 208 -3.65 -2.39 -5.56
C PHE A 208 -3.68 -1.00 -6.22
N VAL A 209 -4.31 -0.86 -7.39
CA VAL A 209 -4.41 0.44 -8.09
C VAL A 209 -5.46 1.37 -7.48
N TYR A 210 -6.42 0.86 -6.70
CA TYR A 210 -7.54 1.64 -6.18
C TYR A 210 -7.14 2.85 -5.34
N PRO A 211 -6.15 2.81 -4.43
CA PRO A 211 -5.75 4.01 -3.70
C PRO A 211 -5.34 5.17 -4.61
N ALA A 212 -4.69 4.87 -5.74
CA ALA A 212 -4.30 5.87 -6.72
C ALA A 212 -5.49 6.33 -7.59
N LEU A 213 -6.34 5.40 -8.03
CA LEU A 213 -7.55 5.72 -8.81
C LEU A 213 -8.48 6.64 -8.02
N ILE A 214 -8.76 6.32 -6.75
CA ILE A 214 -9.61 7.14 -5.88
C ILE A 214 -9.08 8.56 -5.78
N ARG A 215 -7.76 8.73 -5.59
CA ARG A 215 -7.13 10.05 -5.44
C ARG A 215 -7.11 10.88 -6.72
N LYS A 216 -6.98 10.23 -7.89
CA LYS A 216 -6.76 10.89 -9.19
C LYS A 216 -8.02 11.05 -10.04
N THR A 217 -9.14 10.45 -9.65
CA THR A 217 -10.42 10.60 -10.35
C THR A 217 -11.37 11.53 -9.60
N GLU A 218 -12.37 12.04 -10.28
CA GLU A 218 -13.47 12.75 -9.65
C GLU A 218 -14.21 11.87 -8.66
N LYS A 219 -14.70 12.47 -7.57
CA LYS A 219 -15.47 11.76 -6.55
C LYS A 219 -16.76 11.21 -7.17
N LYS A 220 -16.99 9.93 -6.96
CA LYS A 220 -18.23 9.25 -7.38
C LYS A 220 -19.25 9.29 -6.24
N ASP A 221 -20.52 9.28 -6.59
CA ASP A 221 -21.61 9.27 -5.61
C ASP A 221 -21.86 7.84 -5.12
N ILE A 222 -20.93 7.33 -4.32
CA ILE A 222 -20.99 6.01 -3.68
C ILE A 222 -20.64 6.13 -2.20
N ARG A 223 -21.37 5.41 -1.37
CA ARG A 223 -21.15 5.27 0.06
C ARG A 223 -20.44 3.96 0.38
N ILE A 224 -19.42 3.96 1.21
CA ILE A 224 -18.52 2.81 1.32
C ILE A 224 -18.29 2.43 2.78
N LEU A 225 -18.57 1.17 3.14
CA LEU A 225 -18.14 0.57 4.40
C LEU A 225 -17.02 -0.42 4.12
N LEU A 226 -15.89 -0.23 4.80
CA LEU A 226 -14.76 -1.16 4.82
C LEU A 226 -14.69 -1.83 6.19
N GLN A 227 -14.53 -3.15 6.22
CA GLN A 227 -14.19 -3.87 7.45
C GLN A 227 -12.90 -4.66 7.23
N GLU A 228 -12.00 -4.61 8.20
CA GLU A 228 -10.72 -5.28 8.13
C GLU A 228 -10.25 -5.78 9.50
N GLY A 229 -9.39 -6.80 9.52
CA GLY A 229 -8.79 -7.37 10.70
C GLY A 229 -7.27 -7.21 10.75
N ARG A 230 -6.71 -6.86 11.92
CA ARG A 230 -5.26 -6.66 12.08
C ARG A 230 -4.43 -7.92 11.82
N ARG A 231 -5.04 -9.11 11.90
CA ARG A 231 -4.39 -10.42 11.71
C ARG A 231 -4.72 -11.04 10.35
N ASP A 232 -5.15 -10.20 9.40
CA ASP A 232 -5.45 -10.67 8.06
C ASP A 232 -4.18 -11.01 7.27
N LEU A 233 -4.34 -11.54 6.06
CA LEU A 233 -3.28 -12.11 5.22
C LEU A 233 -2.13 -11.14 4.95
N ASP A 234 -0.94 -11.70 4.99
CA ASP A 234 0.29 -11.18 4.39
C ASP A 234 0.90 -12.29 3.53
N ASN A 235 0.77 -12.19 2.20
CA ASN A 235 1.17 -13.25 1.28
C ASN A 235 1.74 -12.69 -0.04
N LEU A 236 1.92 -13.57 -1.04
CA LEU A 236 2.44 -13.23 -2.38
C LEU A 236 1.68 -12.09 -3.08
N HIS A 237 0.39 -11.93 -2.79
CA HIS A 237 -0.44 -10.91 -3.44
C HIS A 237 -0.38 -9.55 -2.73
N GLY A 238 0.00 -9.50 -1.47
CA GLY A 238 0.12 -8.29 -0.68
C GLY A 238 -0.20 -8.47 0.79
N HIS A 239 -0.28 -7.36 1.51
CA HIS A 239 -0.61 -7.27 2.93
C HIS A 239 -2.01 -6.63 3.05
N TRP A 240 -3.05 -7.44 3.35
CA TRP A 240 -4.45 -7.00 3.35
C TRP A 240 -4.73 -5.80 4.28
N PRO A 241 -4.30 -5.82 5.56
CA PRO A 241 -4.52 -4.68 6.45
C PRO A 241 -3.94 -3.36 5.93
N LEU A 242 -2.72 -3.37 5.39
CA LEU A 242 -2.11 -2.15 4.83
C LEU A 242 -2.82 -1.69 3.55
N SER A 243 -3.25 -2.63 2.71
CA SER A 243 -3.97 -2.31 1.46
C SER A 243 -5.33 -1.68 1.75
N ASN A 244 -6.09 -2.22 2.71
CA ASN A 244 -7.35 -1.62 3.15
C ASN A 244 -7.14 -0.26 3.83
N LYS A 245 -6.05 -0.06 4.59
CA LYS A 245 -5.68 1.26 5.12
C LYS A 245 -5.39 2.28 4.01
N GLN A 246 -4.69 1.87 2.94
CA GLN A 246 -4.43 2.75 1.79
C GLN A 246 -5.72 3.17 1.08
N VAL A 247 -6.68 2.25 0.90
CA VAL A 247 -8.01 2.58 0.36
C VAL A 247 -8.74 3.54 1.29
N ALA A 248 -8.80 3.25 2.59
CA ALA A 248 -9.44 4.12 3.58
C ALA A 248 -8.86 5.54 3.57
N LYS A 249 -7.53 5.67 3.55
CA LYS A 249 -6.85 6.97 3.45
C LYS A 249 -7.10 7.70 2.12
N ALA A 250 -7.29 6.96 1.03
CA ALA A 250 -7.65 7.56 -0.25
C ALA A 250 -9.11 8.08 -0.25
N LEU A 251 -10.04 7.33 0.35
CA LEU A 251 -11.44 7.73 0.52
C LEU A 251 -11.55 8.98 1.41
N GLU A 252 -10.82 8.99 2.53
CA GLU A 252 -10.71 10.15 3.44
C GLU A 252 -10.18 11.38 2.70
N PHE A 253 -9.07 11.24 1.96
CA PHE A 253 -8.45 12.32 1.16
C PHE A 253 -9.42 12.93 0.16
N LYS A 254 -10.28 12.11 -0.49
CA LYS A 254 -11.28 12.57 -1.47
C LYS A 254 -12.62 12.99 -0.85
N GLY A 255 -12.77 12.86 0.47
CA GLY A 255 -14.00 13.23 1.17
C GLY A 255 -15.21 12.35 0.83
N TYR A 256 -15.00 11.05 0.61
CA TYR A 256 -16.12 10.10 0.46
C TYR A 256 -16.88 9.94 1.77
N ASP A 257 -18.20 9.69 1.69
CA ASP A 257 -18.95 9.17 2.82
C ASP A 257 -18.56 7.70 3.02
N HIS A 258 -17.72 7.46 4.02
CA HIS A 258 -17.18 6.14 4.28
C HIS A 258 -17.06 5.83 5.77
N LYS A 259 -17.16 4.56 6.08
CA LYS A 259 -16.97 4.02 7.43
C LYS A 259 -15.94 2.91 7.40
N VAL A 260 -15.01 2.91 8.35
CA VAL A 260 -14.01 1.85 8.49
C VAL A 260 -14.16 1.18 9.85
N VAL A 261 -14.29 -0.16 9.85
CA VAL A 261 -14.39 -0.97 11.07
C VAL A 261 -13.17 -1.86 11.16
N TRP A 262 -12.27 -1.53 12.08
CA TRP A 262 -11.08 -2.34 12.40
C TRP A 262 -11.33 -3.29 13.55
N GLY A 263 -10.76 -4.51 13.45
CA GLY A 263 -10.80 -5.47 14.53
C GLY A 263 -9.56 -6.35 14.61
N ASP A 264 -9.57 -7.36 15.48
CA ASP A 264 -8.46 -8.30 15.69
C ASP A 264 -8.63 -9.61 14.89
N GLY A 265 -9.60 -9.65 13.96
CA GLY A 265 -9.86 -10.82 13.11
C GLY A 265 -8.75 -11.11 12.11
N GLY A 266 -8.72 -12.37 11.65
CA GLY A 266 -7.96 -12.79 10.47
C GLY A 266 -8.86 -12.87 9.23
N HIS A 267 -8.37 -13.54 8.17
CA HIS A 267 -9.08 -13.65 6.89
C HIS A 267 -10.29 -14.58 6.96
N SER A 268 -11.38 -14.09 7.53
CA SER A 268 -12.64 -14.85 7.66
C SER A 268 -13.85 -13.93 7.67
N GLY A 269 -15.01 -14.44 7.25
CA GLY A 269 -16.28 -13.71 7.28
C GLY A 269 -16.89 -13.51 8.69
N ARG A 270 -16.21 -13.95 9.77
CA ARG A 270 -16.76 -13.88 11.14
C ARG A 270 -16.96 -12.44 11.63
N HIS A 271 -15.94 -11.61 11.51
CA HIS A 271 -16.02 -10.20 11.93
C HIS A 271 -17.03 -9.44 11.08
N GLY A 272 -16.97 -9.57 9.75
CA GLY A 272 -17.96 -8.98 8.85
C GLY A 272 -19.39 -9.41 9.19
N GLY A 273 -19.60 -10.70 9.47
CA GLY A 273 -20.92 -11.24 9.87
C GLY A 273 -21.41 -10.68 11.20
N ALA A 274 -20.52 -10.55 12.19
CA ALA A 274 -20.89 -10.01 13.50
C ALA A 274 -21.36 -8.54 13.44
N ILE A 275 -20.77 -7.74 12.54
CA ILE A 275 -21.13 -6.32 12.36
C ILE A 275 -22.16 -6.08 11.26
N PHE A 276 -22.55 -7.12 10.50
CA PHE A 276 -23.40 -6.98 9.33
C PHE A 276 -24.75 -6.28 9.61
N PRO A 277 -25.47 -6.53 10.72
CA PRO A 277 -26.70 -5.81 11.03
C PRO A 277 -26.50 -4.28 11.06
N ASP A 278 -25.40 -3.81 11.68
CA ASP A 278 -25.08 -2.38 11.73
C ASP A 278 -24.56 -1.84 10.40
N SER A 279 -23.89 -2.67 9.61
CA SER A 279 -23.45 -2.33 8.26
C SER A 279 -24.64 -2.15 7.32
N ALA A 280 -25.63 -3.04 7.38
CA ALA A 280 -26.86 -2.99 6.59
C ALA A 280 -27.71 -1.76 6.93
N LYS A 281 -27.84 -1.41 8.21
CA LYS A 281 -28.51 -0.17 8.64
C LYS A 281 -27.77 1.07 8.13
N TRP A 282 -26.46 1.10 8.32
CA TRP A 282 -25.65 2.28 7.94
C TRP A 282 -25.67 2.57 6.46
N ILE A 283 -25.65 1.54 5.59
CA ILE A 283 -25.54 1.74 4.14
C ILE A 283 -26.76 2.43 3.53
N TYR A 284 -27.95 2.24 4.12
CA TYR A 284 -29.20 2.83 3.68
C TYR A 284 -29.69 4.01 4.54
N ALA A 285 -28.99 4.33 5.61
CA ALA A 285 -29.31 5.51 6.43
C ALA A 285 -28.99 6.80 5.68
N ASP A 286 -29.66 7.89 6.02
CA ASP A 286 -29.32 9.22 5.51
C ASP A 286 -27.85 9.55 5.77
N PRO A 287 -27.15 10.17 4.81
CA PRO A 287 -25.76 10.58 4.99
C PRO A 287 -25.60 11.47 6.22
N SER A 288 -24.82 11.03 7.19
CA SER A 288 -24.42 11.93 8.29
C SER A 288 -23.47 12.99 7.73
N PRO A 289 -23.57 14.26 8.17
CA PRO A 289 -22.60 15.26 7.78
C PRO A 289 -21.20 14.79 8.17
N THR A 290 -20.31 14.70 7.16
CA THR A 290 -18.91 14.30 7.39
C THR A 290 -18.29 15.29 8.38
N LYS A 291 -17.98 14.82 9.60
CA LYS A 291 -17.17 15.61 10.52
C LYS A 291 -15.83 15.86 9.85
N LYS A 292 -15.54 17.13 9.54
CA LYS A 292 -14.17 17.51 9.21
C LYS A 292 -13.32 17.16 10.41
N PHE A 293 -12.47 16.18 10.26
CA PHE A 293 -11.45 15.87 11.26
C PHE A 293 -10.43 17.02 11.19
N ASP A 294 -10.35 17.80 12.24
CA ASP A 294 -9.30 18.78 12.43
C ASP A 294 -8.15 18.04 13.18
N PRO A 295 -7.09 17.64 12.49
CA PRO A 295 -6.02 16.92 13.15
C PRO A 295 -5.33 17.86 14.14
N LEU A 296 -5.25 17.44 15.41
CA LEU A 296 -4.33 18.07 16.36
C LEU A 296 -2.94 18.10 15.74
N ALA A 297 -2.23 19.22 15.91
CA ALA A 297 -0.86 19.33 15.42
C ALA A 297 -0.04 18.14 15.96
N PRO A 298 0.65 17.39 15.07
CA PRO A 298 1.36 16.19 15.50
C PRO A 298 2.49 16.53 16.46
N ASP A 299 2.63 15.77 17.54
CA ASP A 299 3.77 15.79 18.44
C ASP A 299 4.97 15.12 17.75
N ILE A 300 5.85 15.92 17.15
CA ILE A 300 7.02 15.46 16.39
C ILE A 300 8.26 15.61 17.27
N PRO A 301 9.00 14.51 17.53
CA PRO A 301 10.26 14.56 18.29
C PRO A 301 11.31 15.45 17.61
N ASP A 302 12.18 16.05 18.39
CA ASP A 302 13.25 16.93 17.87
C ASP A 302 14.36 16.17 17.11
N TYR A 303 14.45 14.87 17.17
CA TYR A 303 15.49 14.05 16.54
C TYR A 303 16.89 14.64 16.71
N PRO A 304 17.50 14.63 17.92
CA PRO A 304 18.80 15.25 18.17
C PRO A 304 19.93 14.50 17.48
N PHE A 305 20.93 15.25 16.98
CA PHE A 305 22.12 14.64 16.39
C PHE A 305 23.00 13.97 17.45
N THR A 306 23.50 12.78 17.09
CA THR A 306 24.54 12.08 17.85
C THR A 306 25.91 12.78 17.72
N ALA A 307 26.89 12.32 18.48
CA ALA A 307 28.28 12.82 18.39
C ALA A 307 28.86 12.61 16.98
N ASP A 308 28.45 11.56 16.27
CA ASP A 308 28.95 11.24 14.92
C ASP A 308 28.50 12.24 13.85
N SER A 309 27.44 12.97 14.09
CA SER A 309 26.95 14.04 13.22
C SER A 309 27.45 15.44 13.64
N LYS A 310 28.40 15.50 14.56
CA LYS A 310 29.06 16.73 15.02
C LYS A 310 30.56 16.66 14.72
N ARG A 311 31.17 17.80 14.39
CA ARG A 311 32.61 17.85 14.15
C ARG A 311 33.38 17.34 15.37
N GLN A 312 34.38 16.48 15.11
CA GLN A 312 35.32 15.94 16.06
C GLN A 312 36.71 16.45 15.68
N ASP A 313 37.44 17.04 16.61
CA ASP A 313 38.78 17.61 16.33
C ASP A 313 39.82 16.56 15.91
N ALA A 314 39.66 15.33 16.38
CA ALA A 314 40.53 14.20 16.03
C ALA A 314 40.28 13.63 14.63
N ALA A 315 39.12 13.86 14.04
CA ALA A 315 38.76 13.30 12.73
C ALA A 315 39.30 14.20 11.59
N PRO A 316 40.23 13.70 10.74
CA PRO A 316 40.73 14.46 9.60
C PRO A 316 39.61 14.78 8.61
N ARG A 317 39.56 16.03 8.14
CA ARG A 317 38.52 16.49 7.20
C ARG A 317 38.83 16.08 5.77
N GLY A 318 37.85 15.51 5.11
CA GLY A 318 37.86 15.29 3.67
C GLY A 318 37.72 16.60 2.88
N LYS A 319 37.90 16.51 1.57
CA LYS A 319 37.79 17.63 0.63
C LYS A 319 36.60 17.48 -0.28
N VAL A 320 35.84 18.55 -0.48
CA VAL A 320 34.71 18.61 -1.42
C VAL A 320 35.09 19.45 -2.64
N SER A 321 34.84 18.92 -3.82
CA SER A 321 34.97 19.66 -5.09
C SER A 321 33.64 19.68 -5.85
N LYS A 322 33.36 20.82 -6.50
CA LYS A 322 32.14 21.03 -7.30
C LYS A 322 32.43 20.85 -8.78
N HIS A 323 31.49 20.21 -9.48
CA HIS A 323 31.58 19.90 -10.91
C HIS A 323 30.22 20.10 -11.58
N ILE A 324 30.23 20.20 -12.92
CA ILE A 324 29.04 20.19 -13.77
C ILE A 324 29.18 19.03 -14.74
N HIS A 325 28.07 18.34 -15.00
CA HIS A 325 27.97 17.28 -15.99
C HIS A 325 26.80 17.55 -16.95
N GLU A 326 27.07 17.41 -18.25
CA GLU A 326 26.06 17.40 -19.30
C GLU A 326 25.79 15.94 -19.69
N SER A 327 24.53 15.52 -19.61
CA SER A 327 24.18 14.12 -19.82
C SER A 327 23.80 13.84 -21.26
N LYS A 328 24.28 12.73 -21.79
CA LYS A 328 23.85 12.15 -23.06
C LYS A 328 22.63 11.25 -22.88
N ILE A 329 22.55 10.53 -21.76
CA ILE A 329 21.42 9.63 -21.43
C ILE A 329 20.16 10.44 -21.12
N PHE A 330 20.31 11.57 -20.42
CA PHE A 330 19.24 12.55 -20.22
C PHE A 330 19.52 13.78 -21.11
N GLU A 331 19.44 13.59 -22.41
CA GLU A 331 19.80 14.58 -23.43
C GLU A 331 19.22 15.96 -23.13
N GLY A 332 20.04 17.00 -23.30
CA GLY A 332 19.69 18.39 -23.04
C GLY A 332 19.62 18.76 -21.56
N THR A 333 20.07 17.90 -20.66
CA THR A 333 20.16 18.22 -19.22
C THR A 333 21.58 18.45 -18.78
N LYS A 334 21.77 19.43 -17.90
CA LYS A 334 22.99 19.63 -17.12
C LYS A 334 22.69 19.53 -15.64
N ARG A 335 23.69 19.16 -14.83
CA ARG A 335 23.56 19.03 -13.37
C ARG A 335 24.83 19.37 -12.65
N GLU A 336 24.69 19.95 -11.47
CA GLU A 336 25.78 20.08 -10.53
C GLU A 336 25.95 18.78 -9.76
N TYR A 337 27.19 18.37 -9.55
CA TYR A 337 27.53 17.32 -8.60
C TYR A 337 28.79 17.69 -7.81
N HIS A 338 28.91 17.11 -6.63
CA HIS A 338 30.05 17.32 -5.77
C HIS A 338 30.71 15.98 -5.44
N VAL A 339 32.01 15.98 -5.35
CA VAL A 339 32.82 14.82 -4.96
C VAL A 339 33.50 15.13 -3.64
N TYR A 340 33.15 14.37 -2.61
CA TYR A 340 33.85 14.35 -1.32
C TYR A 340 34.89 13.24 -1.36
N VAL A 341 36.13 13.57 -0.98
CA VAL A 341 37.24 12.63 -0.89
C VAL A 341 37.74 12.65 0.56
N PRO A 342 37.68 11.54 1.31
CA PRO A 342 38.14 11.49 2.68
C PRO A 342 39.67 11.67 2.78
N ALA A 343 40.14 12.18 3.89
CA ALA A 343 41.58 12.40 4.10
C ALA A 343 42.41 11.11 4.05
N GLN A 344 41.80 9.97 4.33
CA GLN A 344 42.43 8.63 4.32
C GLN A 344 42.51 8.01 2.92
N TYR A 345 41.97 8.66 1.88
CA TYR A 345 42.02 8.13 0.52
C TYR A 345 43.45 8.00 -0.02
N LYS A 346 43.74 6.85 -0.66
CA LYS A 346 44.97 6.57 -1.39
C LYS A 346 44.67 6.19 -2.83
N ALA A 347 45.43 6.75 -3.75
CA ALA A 347 45.15 6.55 -5.21
C ALA A 347 45.50 5.13 -5.68
N ASP A 348 46.33 4.39 -4.98
CA ASP A 348 46.73 3.01 -5.28
C ASP A 348 45.69 1.96 -4.81
N THR A 349 44.76 2.37 -3.94
CA THR A 349 43.74 1.48 -3.37
C THR A 349 42.35 1.93 -3.82
N PRO A 350 41.55 1.03 -4.46
CA PRO A 350 40.19 1.38 -4.86
C PRO A 350 39.32 1.76 -3.65
N ALA A 351 38.72 2.95 -3.68
CA ALA A 351 37.82 3.42 -2.63
C ALA A 351 36.39 2.91 -2.84
N CYS A 352 35.66 2.65 -1.76
CA CYS A 352 34.22 2.47 -1.82
C CYS A 352 33.54 3.75 -2.31
N VAL A 353 32.30 3.64 -2.78
CA VAL A 353 31.55 4.76 -3.34
C VAL A 353 30.16 4.82 -2.69
N MET A 354 29.74 6.02 -2.30
CA MET A 354 28.35 6.28 -1.94
C MET A 354 27.80 7.47 -2.70
N ILE A 355 26.67 7.25 -3.41
CA ILE A 355 26.03 8.26 -4.24
C ILE A 355 24.77 8.78 -3.54
N PHE A 356 24.62 10.10 -3.48
CA PHE A 356 23.49 10.78 -2.87
C PHE A 356 22.69 11.55 -3.93
N GLN A 357 21.42 11.21 -4.11
CA GLN A 357 20.48 11.97 -4.94
C GLN A 357 20.05 13.24 -4.20
N ASP A 358 19.83 14.36 -4.95
CA ASP A 358 19.65 15.70 -4.39
C ASP A 358 20.85 16.14 -3.52
N GLY A 359 22.04 15.90 -4.03
CA GLY A 359 23.31 15.99 -3.30
C GLY A 359 23.53 17.28 -2.51
N HIS A 360 23.02 18.42 -2.98
CA HIS A 360 23.11 19.71 -2.29
C HIS A 360 22.55 19.69 -0.86
N ALA A 361 21.57 18.82 -0.60
CA ALA A 361 20.90 18.76 0.71
C ALA A 361 21.71 18.02 1.79
N TYR A 362 22.72 17.25 1.38
CA TYR A 362 23.50 16.39 2.28
C TYR A 362 24.83 17.01 2.73
N LEU A 363 25.30 18.03 2.01
CA LEU A 363 26.63 18.62 2.19
C LEU A 363 26.73 19.66 3.31
N LYS A 364 25.63 20.31 3.67
CA LYS A 364 25.62 21.39 4.67
C LYS A 364 26.01 20.87 6.07
N GLU A 365 27.04 21.44 6.65
CA GLU A 365 27.54 21.06 8.00
C GLU A 365 26.57 21.45 9.13
N ASP A 366 25.74 22.44 8.91
CA ASP A 366 24.65 22.88 9.80
C ASP A 366 23.27 22.34 9.38
N GLY A 367 23.23 21.55 8.30
CA GLY A 367 22.00 20.96 7.75
C GLY A 367 21.47 19.75 8.52
N ASP A 368 20.43 19.15 7.97
CA ASP A 368 19.74 18.01 8.58
C ASP A 368 20.47 16.67 8.44
N VAL A 369 21.43 16.52 7.50
CA VAL A 369 22.10 15.22 7.24
C VAL A 369 23.58 15.23 7.59
N ARG A 370 24.33 16.26 7.21
CA ARG A 370 25.76 16.44 7.57
C ARG A 370 26.65 15.30 7.09
N ALA A 371 26.42 14.78 5.89
CA ALA A 371 27.04 13.55 5.41
C ALA A 371 28.58 13.57 5.45
N THR A 372 29.22 14.70 5.10
CA THR A 372 30.68 14.83 5.13
C THR A 372 31.24 14.71 6.54
N ILE A 373 30.58 15.27 7.55
CA ILE A 373 30.96 15.13 8.96
C ILE A 373 30.85 13.69 9.42
N VAL A 374 29.75 13.04 9.08
CA VAL A 374 29.52 11.62 9.44
C VAL A 374 30.57 10.73 8.79
N PHE A 375 30.91 10.98 7.51
CA PHE A 375 31.97 10.23 6.82
C PHE A 375 33.32 10.41 7.48
N ASP A 376 33.73 11.65 7.74
CA ASP A 376 35.01 11.95 8.43
C ASP A 376 35.10 11.17 9.75
N ASN A 377 34.03 11.20 10.56
CA ASN A 377 34.02 10.57 11.88
C ASN A 377 34.03 9.04 11.81
N LEU A 378 33.18 8.44 10.95
CA LEU A 378 33.07 6.98 10.88
C LEU A 378 34.29 6.34 10.21
N ILE A 379 34.85 6.95 9.18
CA ILE A 379 36.07 6.47 8.52
C ILE A 379 37.25 6.56 9.50
N HIS A 380 37.36 7.67 10.26
CA HIS A 380 38.40 7.83 11.28
C HIS A 380 38.33 6.77 12.39
N LYS A 381 37.12 6.37 12.78
CA LYS A 381 36.87 5.31 13.77
C LYS A 381 37.05 3.89 13.23
N GLY A 382 37.21 3.71 11.91
CA GLY A 382 37.20 2.39 11.26
C GLY A 382 35.82 1.70 11.26
N GLU A 383 34.75 2.47 11.45
CA GLU A 383 33.37 1.97 11.47
C GLU A 383 32.70 2.05 10.09
N MET A 384 33.41 2.59 9.12
CA MET A 384 33.03 2.66 7.70
C MET A 384 34.33 2.61 6.87
N PRO A 385 34.34 1.89 5.72
CA PRO A 385 35.52 1.86 4.84
C PRO A 385 35.80 3.25 4.25
N VAL A 386 37.03 3.42 3.71
CA VAL A 386 37.39 4.61 2.95
C VAL A 386 36.47 4.77 1.77
N THR A 387 35.54 5.73 1.82
CA THR A 387 34.44 5.89 0.88
C THR A 387 34.45 7.29 0.26
N ILE A 388 34.48 7.37 -1.07
CA ILE A 388 34.25 8.61 -1.82
C ILE A 388 32.75 8.87 -1.90
N GLY A 389 32.31 10.06 -1.46
CA GLY A 389 30.92 10.52 -1.56
C GLY A 389 30.69 11.28 -2.86
N ILE A 390 29.68 10.89 -3.65
CA ILE A 390 29.27 11.59 -4.88
C ILE A 390 27.87 12.15 -4.66
N PHE A 391 27.74 13.47 -4.60
CA PHE A 391 26.53 14.20 -4.28
C PHE A 391 25.94 14.80 -5.57
N VAL A 392 24.92 14.16 -6.12
CA VAL A 392 24.38 14.44 -7.46
C VAL A 392 23.08 15.20 -7.36
N ASN A 393 22.99 16.36 -7.99
CA ASN A 393 21.72 17.04 -8.19
C ASN A 393 20.99 16.51 -9.42
N PRO A 394 19.66 16.61 -9.48
CA PRO A 394 18.89 16.21 -10.66
C PRO A 394 19.24 17.09 -11.86
N GLY A 395 19.01 16.55 -13.05
CA GLY A 395 19.19 17.26 -14.30
C GLY A 395 18.22 18.43 -14.45
N HIS A 396 18.71 19.49 -15.07
CA HIS A 396 17.94 20.66 -15.42
C HIS A 396 18.14 21.01 -16.89
N ARG A 397 17.04 21.34 -17.58
CA ARG A 397 17.05 21.90 -18.93
C ARG A 397 16.90 23.40 -18.82
N GLY A 398 17.82 24.15 -19.42
CA GLY A 398 17.89 25.61 -19.37
C GLY A 398 19.29 26.11 -19.03
N ASP A 399 19.52 27.39 -19.21
CA ASP A 399 20.87 27.98 -19.10
C ASP A 399 21.31 28.11 -17.64
N GLU A 400 20.39 28.38 -16.73
CA GLU A 400 20.67 28.58 -15.32
C GLU A 400 19.99 27.51 -14.46
N PHE A 401 20.67 27.07 -13.41
CA PHE A 401 20.10 26.19 -12.41
C PHE A 401 19.10 26.96 -11.52
N PRO A 402 17.94 26.36 -11.15
CA PRO A 402 17.05 27.00 -10.20
C PRO A 402 17.76 27.19 -8.85
N GLU A 403 17.54 28.30 -8.19
CA GLU A 403 18.08 28.57 -6.86
C GLU A 403 17.76 27.43 -5.89
N ASN A 404 16.51 27.02 -5.86
CA ASN A 404 16.06 25.81 -5.17
C ASN A 404 16.28 24.58 -6.08
N ARG A 405 17.36 23.81 -5.85
CA ARG A 405 17.75 22.63 -6.63
C ARG A 405 16.69 21.53 -6.67
N TRP A 406 15.80 21.46 -5.67
CA TRP A 406 14.64 20.56 -5.68
C TRP A 406 13.67 20.81 -6.84
N ARG A 407 13.70 22.03 -7.42
CA ARG A 407 12.86 22.46 -8.55
C ARG A 407 13.52 22.25 -9.92
N ALA A 408 14.60 21.50 -10.01
CA ALA A 408 15.17 21.12 -11.29
C ALA A 408 14.10 20.39 -12.13
N ASN A 409 13.88 20.87 -13.37
CA ASN A 409 12.71 20.50 -14.15
C ASN A 409 12.73 19.06 -14.71
N ASN A 410 13.86 18.36 -14.63
CA ASN A 410 13.96 16.96 -15.00
C ASN A 410 13.90 16.01 -13.77
N ARG A 411 13.83 16.53 -12.53
CA ARG A 411 13.94 15.75 -11.29
C ARG A 411 12.94 14.61 -11.20
N SER A 412 11.65 14.89 -11.37
CA SER A 412 10.62 13.85 -11.27
C SER A 412 10.76 12.80 -12.40
N TYR A 413 11.15 13.21 -13.58
CA TYR A 413 11.39 12.27 -14.68
C TYR A 413 12.54 11.32 -14.36
N GLU A 414 13.65 11.83 -13.86
CA GLU A 414 14.84 11.03 -13.55
C GLU A 414 14.65 10.12 -12.33
N TYR A 415 13.99 10.64 -11.30
CA TYR A 415 13.97 9.99 -9.98
C TYR A 415 12.75 9.11 -9.74
N ASP A 416 11.58 9.51 -10.25
CA ASP A 416 10.34 8.77 -10.03
C ASP A 416 10.02 7.76 -11.16
N SER A 417 10.70 7.84 -12.31
CA SER A 417 10.54 6.86 -13.39
C SER A 417 11.17 5.53 -13.00
N LEU A 418 10.46 4.45 -13.28
CA LEU A 418 10.94 3.09 -13.07
C LEU A 418 11.79 2.64 -14.27
N GLY A 419 12.77 1.77 -14.04
CA GLY A 419 13.68 1.25 -15.07
C GLY A 419 15.14 1.68 -14.85
N ASP A 420 16.02 1.27 -15.75
CA ASP A 420 17.48 1.33 -15.60
C ASP A 420 18.12 2.66 -16.02
N GLN A 421 17.36 3.58 -16.61
CA GLN A 421 17.93 4.77 -17.26
C GLN A 421 18.78 5.62 -16.30
N TYR A 422 18.33 5.79 -15.04
CA TYR A 422 19.11 6.53 -14.07
C TYR A 422 20.36 5.77 -13.61
N ALA A 423 20.26 4.47 -13.43
CA ALA A 423 21.42 3.62 -13.12
C ALA A 423 22.46 3.65 -14.24
N ARG A 424 22.02 3.62 -15.49
CA ARG A 424 22.88 3.77 -16.67
C ARG A 424 23.59 5.13 -16.68
N PHE A 425 22.86 6.22 -16.40
CA PHE A 425 23.48 7.53 -16.27
C PHE A 425 24.62 7.51 -15.22
N LEU A 426 24.39 6.90 -14.06
CA LEU A 426 25.43 6.79 -13.03
C LEU A 426 26.63 5.96 -13.52
N LEU A 427 26.39 4.82 -14.16
CA LEU A 427 27.41 3.84 -14.54
C LEU A 427 28.17 4.19 -15.83
N GLU A 428 27.47 4.75 -16.81
CA GLU A 428 28.05 5.01 -18.13
C GLU A 428 28.61 6.44 -18.26
N GLU A 429 28.14 7.40 -17.43
CA GLU A 429 28.57 8.80 -17.53
C GLU A 429 29.25 9.30 -16.25
N LEU A 430 28.55 9.29 -15.11
CA LEU A 430 29.01 9.98 -13.92
C LEU A 430 30.21 9.28 -13.24
N LEU A 431 30.10 7.99 -12.95
CA LEU A 431 31.18 7.22 -12.33
C LEU A 431 32.44 7.19 -13.21
N PRO A 432 32.39 7.00 -14.54
CA PRO A 432 33.56 7.14 -15.39
C PRO A 432 34.17 8.54 -15.36
N ALA A 433 33.36 9.61 -15.27
CA ALA A 433 33.87 10.98 -15.17
C ALA A 433 34.66 11.21 -13.87
N VAL A 434 34.15 10.71 -12.73
CA VAL A 434 34.82 10.76 -11.43
C VAL A 434 36.04 9.83 -11.41
N GLY A 435 35.94 8.66 -12.03
CA GLY A 435 37.00 7.64 -12.12
C GLY A 435 38.23 8.07 -12.91
N LYS A 436 38.14 9.13 -13.75
CA LYS A 436 39.32 9.72 -14.40
C LYS A 436 40.31 10.31 -13.39
N LYS A 437 39.82 10.71 -12.22
CA LYS A 437 40.64 11.39 -11.19
C LYS A 437 40.87 10.53 -9.94
N TYR A 438 39.93 9.65 -9.64
CA TYR A 438 39.93 8.87 -8.41
C TYR A 438 39.79 7.37 -8.70
N ASN A 439 40.53 6.53 -7.96
CA ASN A 439 40.45 5.09 -8.06
C ASN A 439 39.20 4.60 -7.30
N LEU A 440 38.13 4.29 -8.02
CA LEU A 440 36.85 3.85 -7.49
C LEU A 440 36.71 2.33 -7.62
N SER A 441 36.24 1.67 -6.58
CA SER A 441 35.87 0.24 -6.68
C SER A 441 34.74 0.04 -7.71
N THR A 442 34.84 -1.04 -8.47
CA THR A 442 33.81 -1.45 -9.44
C THR A 442 32.86 -2.53 -8.91
N LYS A 443 33.16 -3.06 -7.72
CA LYS A 443 32.38 -4.13 -7.09
C LYS A 443 31.06 -3.58 -6.53
N ALA A 444 29.99 -4.35 -6.65
CA ALA A 444 28.67 -3.95 -6.12
C ALA A 444 28.67 -3.80 -4.59
N GLU A 445 29.37 -4.69 -3.89
CA GLU A 445 29.50 -4.67 -2.43
C GLU A 445 30.20 -3.42 -1.89
N ASP A 446 30.96 -2.72 -2.72
CA ASP A 446 31.67 -1.48 -2.39
C ASP A 446 30.88 -0.23 -2.82
N ARG A 447 29.63 -0.39 -3.31
CA ARG A 447 28.84 0.73 -3.80
C ARG A 447 27.48 0.84 -3.11
N ALA A 448 27.27 2.00 -2.52
CA ALA A 448 26.03 2.39 -1.87
C ALA A 448 25.34 3.56 -2.61
N ILE A 449 24.03 3.62 -2.48
CA ILE A 449 23.20 4.69 -3.07
C ILE A 449 22.16 5.17 -2.06
N CYS A 450 21.97 6.49 -1.95
CA CYS A 450 21.13 7.12 -0.94
C CYS A 450 20.29 8.24 -1.52
N GLY A 451 19.07 8.40 -1.01
CA GLY A 451 18.24 9.54 -1.35
C GLY A 451 17.02 9.68 -0.45
N ALA A 452 16.33 10.81 -0.58
CA ALA A 452 15.12 11.09 0.16
C ALA A 452 13.96 11.40 -0.79
N SER A 453 12.76 11.01 -0.40
CA SER A 453 11.54 11.25 -1.19
C SER A 453 11.66 10.62 -2.59
N SER A 454 11.55 11.41 -3.68
CA SER A 454 11.85 10.94 -5.03
C SER A 454 13.29 10.41 -5.16
N GLY A 455 14.26 11.01 -4.46
CA GLY A 455 15.63 10.49 -4.38
C GLY A 455 15.70 9.11 -3.69
N GLY A 456 14.82 8.85 -2.72
CA GLY A 456 14.76 7.58 -2.00
C GLY A 456 14.26 6.42 -2.87
N ILE A 457 13.21 6.65 -3.67
CA ILE A 457 12.77 5.66 -4.65
C ILE A 457 13.78 5.52 -5.79
N CYS A 458 14.42 6.62 -6.22
CA CYS A 458 15.48 6.59 -7.23
C CYS A 458 16.65 5.70 -6.81
N ALA A 459 17.10 5.84 -5.55
CA ALA A 459 18.16 5.00 -4.98
C ALA A 459 17.77 3.51 -4.99
N PHE A 460 16.56 3.21 -4.57
CA PHE A 460 16.06 1.84 -4.61
C PHE A 460 15.94 1.32 -6.05
N THR A 461 15.38 2.11 -6.97
CA THR A 461 15.23 1.74 -8.39
C THR A 461 16.58 1.45 -9.04
N ALA A 462 17.59 2.28 -8.82
CA ALA A 462 18.92 2.06 -9.40
C ALA A 462 19.54 0.73 -8.94
N ALA A 463 19.43 0.39 -7.66
CA ALA A 463 19.92 -0.88 -7.13
C ALA A 463 19.03 -2.07 -7.57
N TRP A 464 17.72 -1.87 -7.65
CA TRP A 464 16.79 -2.90 -8.14
C TRP A 464 17.10 -3.32 -9.57
N GLU A 465 17.36 -2.36 -10.45
CA GLU A 465 17.67 -2.59 -11.87
C GLU A 465 19.11 -3.10 -12.07
N ARG A 466 20.06 -2.60 -11.25
CA ARG A 466 21.49 -2.94 -11.38
C ARG A 466 22.07 -3.43 -10.03
N PRO A 467 21.58 -4.60 -9.53
CA PRO A 467 22.11 -5.19 -8.30
C PRO A 467 23.57 -5.69 -8.45
N ASP A 468 24.02 -5.86 -9.69
CA ASP A 468 25.42 -6.15 -10.06
C ASP A 468 26.35 -4.94 -9.87
N ALA A 469 25.79 -3.74 -9.73
CA ALA A 469 26.54 -2.50 -9.58
C ALA A 469 26.33 -1.79 -8.25
N PHE A 470 25.19 -1.97 -7.60
CA PHE A 470 24.82 -1.34 -6.32
C PHE A 470 24.17 -2.38 -5.40
N SER A 471 24.81 -2.66 -4.27
CA SER A 471 24.29 -3.65 -3.30
C SER A 471 23.79 -3.03 -2.00
N LYS A 472 23.89 -1.73 -1.81
CA LYS A 472 23.56 -1.04 -0.57
C LYS A 472 22.68 0.18 -0.84
N VAL A 473 21.51 0.24 -0.20
CA VAL A 473 20.52 1.32 -0.39
C VAL A 473 20.15 1.95 0.93
N TYR A 474 20.19 3.28 1.00
CA TYR A 474 19.55 4.05 2.07
C TYR A 474 18.43 4.92 1.46
N SER A 475 17.17 4.56 1.71
CA SER A 475 16.00 5.30 1.27
C SER A 475 15.32 5.98 2.46
N MET A 476 15.38 7.30 2.51
CA MET A 476 14.74 8.14 3.51
C MET A 476 13.38 8.63 2.95
N ILE A 477 12.31 8.48 3.73
CA ILE A 477 10.95 8.94 3.34
C ILE A 477 10.64 8.68 1.86
N GLY A 478 10.99 7.47 1.36
CA GLY A 478 10.93 7.13 -0.06
C GLY A 478 9.56 7.30 -0.68
N SER A 479 9.51 7.84 -1.91
CA SER A 479 8.27 8.08 -2.65
C SER A 479 7.69 6.79 -3.27
N PHE A 480 7.49 5.74 -2.48
CA PHE A 480 6.85 4.49 -2.94
C PHE A 480 5.34 4.67 -3.13
N THR A 481 4.98 5.74 -3.79
CA THR A 481 3.62 6.19 -4.10
C THR A 481 3.43 6.31 -5.61
N ASN A 482 2.23 6.70 -6.06
CA ASN A 482 1.92 6.78 -7.49
C ASN A 482 2.25 8.17 -8.07
N ILE A 483 3.52 8.61 -7.96
CA ILE A 483 4.00 9.75 -8.77
C ILE A 483 4.12 9.28 -10.22
N ARG A 484 4.95 8.27 -10.47
CA ARG A 484 5.15 7.60 -11.78
C ARG A 484 5.11 6.07 -11.66
N GLY A 485 4.21 5.54 -10.80
CA GLY A 485 4.02 4.10 -10.65
C GLY A 485 4.82 3.45 -9.53
N GLY A 486 5.52 4.19 -8.66
CA GLY A 486 6.38 3.66 -7.59
C GLY A 486 5.68 2.77 -6.56
N ASN A 487 4.35 2.89 -6.46
CA ASN A 487 3.52 2.01 -5.62
C ASN A 487 3.46 0.55 -6.09
N ILE A 488 4.08 0.20 -7.22
CA ILE A 488 4.19 -1.18 -7.71
C ILE A 488 5.26 -2.01 -6.96
N TYR A 489 6.28 -1.37 -6.39
CA TYR A 489 7.42 -2.08 -5.79
C TYR A 489 7.06 -3.11 -4.73
N PRO A 490 6.13 -2.87 -3.77
CA PRO A 490 5.74 -3.91 -2.83
C PRO A 490 5.25 -5.19 -3.50
N SER A 491 4.64 -5.05 -4.68
CA SER A 491 4.15 -6.16 -5.48
C SER A 491 5.26 -6.87 -6.26
N TRP A 492 6.18 -6.11 -6.86
CA TRP A 492 7.33 -6.66 -7.57
C TRP A 492 8.26 -7.41 -6.62
N ILE A 493 8.55 -6.85 -5.45
CA ILE A 493 9.37 -7.50 -4.43
C ILE A 493 8.79 -8.88 -4.08
N ARG A 494 7.48 -8.98 -3.83
CA ARG A 494 6.82 -10.24 -3.47
C ARG A 494 6.83 -11.30 -4.58
N LYS A 495 6.93 -10.88 -5.84
CA LYS A 495 6.88 -11.75 -7.03
C LYS A 495 8.26 -11.98 -7.67
N THR A 496 9.33 -11.46 -7.06
CA THR A 496 10.70 -11.58 -7.55
C THR A 496 11.57 -12.23 -6.47
N ALA A 497 12.45 -13.15 -6.85
CA ALA A 497 13.43 -13.70 -5.93
C ALA A 497 14.27 -12.57 -5.30
N PRO A 498 14.66 -12.67 -4.02
CA PRO A 498 15.49 -11.67 -3.37
C PRO A 498 16.76 -11.36 -4.17
N LYS A 499 17.01 -10.09 -4.39
CA LYS A 499 18.23 -9.61 -5.04
C LYS A 499 19.33 -9.40 -3.98
N PRO A 500 20.62 -9.46 -4.33
CA PRO A 500 21.73 -9.25 -3.40
C PRO A 500 21.88 -7.75 -3.03
N ILE A 501 20.83 -7.18 -2.44
CA ILE A 501 20.78 -5.77 -2.06
C ILE A 501 20.40 -5.69 -0.59
N ARG A 502 21.20 -4.94 0.17
CA ARG A 502 20.93 -4.56 1.55
C ARG A 502 20.19 -3.22 1.58
N VAL A 503 19.04 -3.15 2.22
CA VAL A 503 18.14 -1.99 2.14
C VAL A 503 17.87 -1.40 3.54
N PHE A 504 18.32 -0.17 3.78
CA PHE A 504 17.91 0.60 4.96
C PHE A 504 16.80 1.56 4.55
N LEU A 505 15.62 1.42 5.15
CA LEU A 505 14.47 2.29 4.94
C LEU A 505 14.23 3.15 6.17
N GLU A 506 13.91 4.41 5.97
CA GLU A 506 13.39 5.30 7.00
C GLU A 506 12.07 5.92 6.53
N GLY A 507 11.13 6.07 7.45
CA GLY A 507 9.84 6.71 7.21
C GLY A 507 9.25 7.34 8.47
N GLY A 508 8.26 8.21 8.29
CA GLY A 508 7.62 8.93 9.39
C GLY A 508 6.09 8.85 9.34
N GLU A 509 5.47 8.74 10.52
CA GLU A 509 4.01 8.67 10.69
C GLU A 509 3.30 9.95 10.20
N ASN A 510 3.97 11.10 10.31
CA ASN A 510 3.44 12.41 9.93
C ASN A 510 3.92 12.90 8.56
N ASP A 511 4.30 11.98 7.69
CA ASP A 511 4.72 12.26 6.32
C ASP A 511 3.52 12.60 5.41
N LEU A 512 3.78 12.88 4.14
CA LEU A 512 2.80 13.37 3.17
C LEU A 512 1.63 12.40 2.95
N ASN A 513 0.45 12.98 2.83
CA ASN A 513 -0.76 12.36 2.29
C ASN A 513 -1.36 13.31 1.24
N ASN A 514 -1.24 12.99 -0.04
CA ASN A 514 -1.63 13.88 -1.15
C ASN A 514 -2.21 13.10 -2.35
N SER A 515 -2.36 13.76 -3.51
CA SER A 515 -2.89 13.15 -4.73
C SER A 515 -2.08 11.96 -5.27
N HIS A 516 -0.82 11.84 -4.89
CA HIS A 516 0.04 10.72 -5.32
C HIS A 516 -0.03 9.51 -4.38
N GLY A 517 -0.43 9.69 -3.13
CA GLY A 517 -0.56 8.61 -2.17
C GLY A 517 -0.35 9.07 -0.72
N ASP A 518 -0.18 8.08 0.14
CA ASP A 518 0.16 8.21 1.55
C ASP A 518 1.56 7.61 1.75
N TRP A 519 2.55 8.46 2.07
CA TRP A 519 3.97 8.05 2.21
C TRP A 519 4.20 7.09 3.37
N PRO A 520 3.63 7.33 4.57
CA PRO A 520 3.68 6.37 5.66
C PRO A 520 3.29 4.96 5.24
N LEU A 521 2.11 4.82 4.62
CA LEU A 521 1.62 3.53 4.17
C LEU A 521 2.43 2.95 2.99
N GLY A 522 2.95 3.78 2.09
CA GLY A 522 3.84 3.36 1.01
C GLY A 522 5.11 2.70 1.56
N ASN A 523 5.77 3.33 2.53
CA ASN A 523 6.97 2.80 3.17
C ASN A 523 6.69 1.57 4.05
N LEU A 524 5.55 1.53 4.75
CA LEU A 524 5.10 0.33 5.49
C LEU A 524 4.84 -0.86 4.55
N GLN A 525 4.27 -0.65 3.37
CA GLN A 525 4.08 -1.68 2.34
C GLN A 525 5.42 -2.20 1.80
N MET A 526 6.41 -1.31 1.62
CA MET A 526 7.77 -1.71 1.24
C MET A 526 8.39 -2.61 2.29
N ALA A 527 8.38 -2.19 3.56
CA ALA A 527 8.92 -2.97 4.67
C ALA A 527 8.23 -4.34 4.81
N ALA A 528 6.89 -4.38 4.67
CA ALA A 528 6.13 -5.64 4.71
C ALA A 528 6.52 -6.58 3.55
N ALA A 529 6.73 -6.05 2.35
CA ALA A 529 7.14 -6.85 1.19
C ALA A 529 8.57 -7.40 1.34
N LEU A 530 9.51 -6.58 1.78
CA LEU A 530 10.91 -7.00 2.04
C LEU A 530 10.95 -8.08 3.13
N LYS A 531 10.18 -7.89 4.22
CA LYS A 531 10.03 -8.89 5.29
C LYS A 531 9.48 -10.22 4.77
N HIS A 532 8.38 -10.16 4.00
CA HIS A 532 7.74 -11.36 3.46
C HIS A 532 8.68 -12.21 2.61
N MET A 533 9.57 -11.56 1.86
CA MET A 533 10.53 -12.20 0.96
C MET A 533 11.91 -12.45 1.59
N ASN A 534 12.07 -12.22 2.90
CA ASN A 534 13.34 -12.41 3.64
C ASN A 534 14.54 -11.65 3.02
N TRP A 535 14.31 -10.40 2.58
CA TRP A 535 15.41 -9.54 2.14
C TRP A 535 16.28 -9.11 3.32
N ASP A 536 17.55 -8.82 3.05
CA ASP A 536 18.42 -8.13 4.02
C ASP A 536 18.00 -6.65 4.09
N TYR A 537 17.17 -6.32 5.07
CA TYR A 537 16.63 -4.97 5.24
C TYR A 537 16.54 -4.55 6.70
N ARG A 538 16.59 -3.25 6.90
CA ARG A 538 16.26 -2.59 8.17
C ARG A 538 15.26 -1.48 7.90
N PHE A 539 14.26 -1.34 8.75
CA PHE A 539 13.26 -0.29 8.64
C PHE A 539 13.10 0.44 9.97
N VAL A 540 13.30 1.75 9.95
CA VAL A 540 13.07 2.63 11.10
C VAL A 540 11.87 3.51 10.78
N PHE A 541 10.81 3.37 11.57
CA PHE A 541 9.58 4.14 11.41
C PHE A 541 9.34 4.99 12.64
N GLY A 542 9.43 6.30 12.48
CA GLY A 542 9.28 7.27 13.56
C GLY A 542 8.06 8.17 13.39
N LYS A 543 8.01 9.24 14.16
CA LYS A 543 6.97 10.29 14.07
C LYS A 543 7.39 11.46 13.15
N GLY A 544 8.43 11.29 12.32
CA GLY A 544 8.92 12.30 11.40
C GLY A 544 7.89 12.75 10.39
N LYS A 545 8.09 13.95 9.83
CA LYS A 545 7.35 14.49 8.70
C LYS A 545 8.22 14.49 7.44
N HIS A 546 7.69 14.97 6.31
CA HIS A 546 8.40 14.98 5.03
C HIS A 546 9.59 15.96 5.03
N ASN A 547 10.65 15.62 5.75
CA ASN A 547 11.92 16.35 5.77
C ASN A 547 13.08 15.39 6.05
N LEU A 548 14.31 15.88 5.93
CA LEU A 548 15.54 15.09 6.09
C LEU A 548 15.96 14.85 7.54
N ARG A 549 15.31 15.49 8.53
CA ARG A 549 15.81 15.51 9.91
C ARG A 549 15.90 14.14 10.55
N HIS A 550 14.83 13.34 10.47
CA HIS A 550 14.82 12.00 11.05
C HIS A 550 15.84 11.09 10.34
N GLY A 551 15.78 11.00 9.00
CA GLY A 551 16.73 10.21 8.24
C GLY A 551 18.18 10.67 8.39
N GLY A 552 18.42 11.98 8.48
CA GLY A 552 19.76 12.51 8.71
C GLY A 552 20.34 12.15 10.07
N THR A 553 19.53 12.14 11.14
CA THR A 553 20.00 11.70 12.47
C THR A 553 20.31 10.21 12.53
N LEU A 554 19.67 9.41 11.66
CA LEU A 554 19.91 7.97 11.52
C LEU A 554 21.10 7.66 10.59
N LEU A 555 21.67 8.63 9.86
CA LEU A 555 22.74 8.36 8.89
C LEU A 555 23.93 7.60 9.50
N PRO A 556 24.47 7.94 10.69
CA PRO A 556 25.58 7.18 11.27
C PRO A 556 25.23 5.70 11.50
N GLU A 557 24.03 5.45 11.99
CA GLU A 557 23.54 4.08 12.23
C GLU A 557 23.30 3.32 10.92
N ALA A 558 22.71 3.98 9.92
CA ALA A 558 22.48 3.40 8.60
C ALA A 558 23.80 3.02 7.90
N LEU A 559 24.82 3.88 7.98
CA LEU A 559 26.13 3.60 7.40
C LEU A 559 26.82 2.42 8.08
N ARG A 560 26.85 2.37 9.42
CA ARG A 560 27.39 1.20 10.14
C ARG A 560 26.71 -0.09 9.71
N TRP A 561 25.40 -0.07 9.61
CA TRP A 561 24.65 -1.25 9.21
C TRP A 561 24.89 -1.63 7.75
N LEU A 562 24.92 -0.66 6.82
CA LEU A 562 25.16 -0.92 5.40
C LEU A 562 26.57 -1.47 5.13
N TRP A 563 27.59 -1.04 5.90
CA TRP A 563 28.99 -1.44 5.73
C TRP A 563 29.46 -2.53 6.74
N ALA A 564 28.54 -3.07 7.56
CA ALA A 564 28.89 -4.01 8.63
C ALA A 564 29.62 -5.29 8.17
N ASP A 565 29.40 -5.70 6.94
CA ASP A 565 30.01 -6.89 6.30
C ASP A 565 31.21 -6.55 5.40
N HIS A 566 31.56 -5.27 5.30
CA HIS A 566 32.76 -4.86 4.56
C HIS A 566 34.01 -5.23 5.37
N GLN A 567 34.79 -6.20 4.88
CA GLN A 567 36.10 -6.51 5.44
C GLN A 567 37.11 -5.48 4.90
N SER A 568 37.71 -4.70 5.80
CA SER A 568 38.78 -3.74 5.50
C SER A 568 40.08 -4.42 5.11
#